data_b28209a7e95714ceb399a5509a47a4f2
#
_entry.id   b28209a7e95714ceb399a5509a47a4f2
#
_cell.length_a   1.000
_cell.length_b   1.000
_cell.length_c   1.000
_cell.angle_alpha   90.00
_cell.angle_beta   90.00
_cell.angle_gamma   90.00
#
_symmetry.space_group_name_H-M   'P 1'
#
loop_
_entity.id
_entity.type
_entity.pdbx_description
1 polymer ?
#
loop_
_entity_poly.entity_id
_entity_poly.type
_entity_poly.pdbx_seq_one_letter_code
_entity_poly.pdbx_strand_id
1 'polypeptide(L)'
;MLQSNKITALYCRLSQEDMQAGESGSIQHQKMILQRYADEHHFLNTKFFVDDGFSGVSFEREGLQAMLQEVEAGRVATVITKDLSRLGRNYLKTGELIDIVFPENGVRYIAINDGVDTAREDNEFTPLRNWFNEFYARDTSKKIRAVKQAQAQKGERVNGEYPYGYIPDPNNRHHLIPDPETAPIVKQVFAMFVSGVRMCEIQKWLAENKVLTIGALRYQRTGQARYQRAMIAPYTWPDKTLYDILARQEYLGHTITAKTHKVSYKSKKTRKNEEEQRYFFPNTHEPLVDEETFELAQKRIATRHRPTKAAEIDIFSGLLFCAGCRHKMYYQQGVNIEPRKFSYSCGAWRNRARTGSECTSHYIRKNVLLDLVLEDMRRVLRYVKEHEQDFICKATEYGDMEARKALAQQQKELFKAQARMTELDTLFRKLYEDNALGRLTDERFVFLTSGYEDEKKSLAARIDELQQQIATVTERKRDISRFIQIVGKYSDIQELTYENVHEFIDRILIHELDRETNTRKIEIHYSFVGQVDTEQEPTQVVNHDRRNMVDVKSIAI
;
A
#
# COMPACT_ATOMS: atom_id res chain seq x y z
N MET A 1 3.21 -54.19 -39.08
CA MET A 1 4.56 -54.21 -38.54
C MET A 1 5.26 -52.85 -38.70
N LEU A 2 4.70 -51.77 -38.17
CA LEU A 2 5.29 -50.40 -38.23
C LEU A 2 5.31 -49.67 -36.90
N GLN A 3 5.20 -50.40 -35.77
CA GLN A 3 5.20 -49.78 -34.42
C GLN A 3 6.53 -49.79 -33.68
N SER A 4 7.62 -50.33 -34.27
CA SER A 4 8.88 -50.57 -33.51
C SER A 4 9.78 -49.34 -33.26
N ASN A 5 9.44 -48.16 -33.81
CA ASN A 5 10.32 -46.96 -33.69
C ASN A 5 9.67 -45.77 -32.92
N LYS A 6 8.41 -45.88 -32.47
CA LYS A 6 7.79 -44.80 -31.74
C LYS A 6 8.13 -44.84 -30.24
N ILE A 7 8.14 -43.68 -29.61
CA ILE A 7 8.51 -43.50 -28.20
C ILE A 7 7.30 -43.83 -27.30
N THR A 8 7.56 -44.48 -26.19
CA THR A 8 6.68 -44.53 -25.03
C THR A 8 7.08 -43.42 -24.07
N ALA A 9 6.29 -42.34 -24.00
CA ALA A 9 6.55 -41.18 -23.16
C ALA A 9 6.13 -41.45 -21.71
N LEU A 10 7.09 -41.40 -20.78
CA LEU A 10 6.84 -41.52 -19.33
C LEU A 10 6.90 -40.13 -18.71
N TYR A 11 5.74 -39.58 -18.37
CA TYR A 11 5.63 -38.20 -17.86
C TYR A 11 5.51 -38.16 -16.34
N CYS A 12 6.46 -37.44 -15.71
CA CYS A 12 6.53 -37.22 -14.26
C CYS A 12 6.36 -35.75 -13.92
N ARG A 13 5.62 -35.42 -12.86
CA ARG A 13 5.47 -34.05 -12.35
C ARG A 13 5.46 -34.02 -10.83
N LEU A 14 6.23 -33.08 -10.24
CA LEU A 14 6.17 -32.75 -8.83
C LEU A 14 5.50 -31.38 -8.62
N SER A 15 4.64 -31.24 -7.60
CA SER A 15 4.06 -29.95 -7.22
C SER A 15 4.93 -29.28 -6.15
N GLN A 16 4.87 -27.92 -6.07
CA GLN A 16 5.56 -27.17 -5.01
C GLN A 16 5.11 -27.55 -3.58
N GLU A 17 3.94 -28.14 -3.42
CA GLU A 17 3.42 -28.61 -2.13
C GLU A 17 4.08 -29.90 -1.67
N ASP A 18 4.47 -30.75 -2.60
CA ASP A 18 5.19 -32.00 -2.33
C ASP A 18 6.68 -31.75 -1.99
N MET A 19 7.19 -30.54 -2.25
CA MET A 19 8.55 -30.12 -1.96
C MET A 19 8.90 -29.97 -0.48
N GLN A 20 7.93 -29.85 0.41
CA GLN A 20 8.16 -29.72 1.85
C GLN A 20 8.44 -31.06 2.57
N ALA A 21 8.33 -32.17 1.88
CA ALA A 21 8.46 -33.52 2.46
C ALA A 21 9.70 -34.33 2.01
N GLY A 22 10.80 -33.67 1.60
CA GLY A 22 12.08 -34.34 1.27
C GLY A 22 12.16 -34.99 -0.13
N GLU A 23 12.52 -34.32 -1.05
CA GLU A 23 12.14 -34.17 -2.44
C GLU A 23 12.76 -34.97 -3.55
N SER A 24 13.91 -35.39 -3.46
CA SER A 24 14.53 -36.23 -4.53
C SER A 24 13.91 -37.64 -4.63
N GLY A 25 13.23 -38.06 -3.57
CA GLY A 25 12.56 -39.35 -3.50
C GLY A 25 11.27 -39.44 -4.34
N SER A 26 10.48 -38.34 -4.49
CA SER A 26 9.17 -38.42 -5.12
C SER A 26 9.21 -38.52 -6.66
N ILE A 27 10.08 -37.79 -7.37
CA ILE A 27 10.25 -37.95 -8.82
C ILE A 27 10.92 -39.27 -9.16
N GLN A 28 11.95 -39.66 -8.40
CA GLN A 28 12.59 -40.96 -8.55
C GLN A 28 11.58 -42.10 -8.34
N HIS A 29 10.71 -41.96 -7.33
CA HIS A 29 9.66 -42.95 -7.09
C HIS A 29 8.63 -43.00 -8.24
N GLN A 30 8.22 -41.85 -8.80
CA GLN A 30 7.38 -41.85 -9.99
C GLN A 30 8.06 -42.50 -11.18
N LYS A 31 9.33 -42.17 -11.47
CA LYS A 31 10.09 -42.81 -12.54
C LYS A 31 10.16 -44.30 -12.38
N MET A 32 10.40 -44.80 -11.16
CA MET A 32 10.47 -46.25 -10.88
C MET A 32 9.11 -46.92 -11.12
N ILE A 33 8.00 -46.32 -10.71
CA ILE A 33 6.64 -46.87 -10.96
C ILE A 33 6.35 -46.92 -12.46
N LEU A 34 6.62 -45.81 -13.19
CA LEU A 34 6.35 -45.74 -14.61
C LEU A 34 7.20 -46.69 -15.43
N GLN A 35 8.50 -46.81 -15.08
CA GLN A 35 9.40 -47.74 -15.74
C GLN A 35 8.98 -49.19 -15.50
N ARG A 36 8.71 -49.55 -14.23
CA ARG A 36 8.22 -50.89 -13.88
C ARG A 36 6.93 -51.24 -14.63
N TYR A 37 5.98 -50.35 -14.72
CA TYR A 37 4.74 -50.57 -15.47
C TYR A 37 5.02 -50.77 -16.97
N ALA A 38 5.92 -49.95 -17.53
CA ALA A 38 6.32 -50.08 -18.94
C ALA A 38 7.00 -51.44 -19.21
N ASP A 39 7.85 -51.89 -18.30
CA ASP A 39 8.56 -53.18 -18.42
C ASP A 39 7.58 -54.39 -18.30
N GLU A 40 6.67 -54.35 -17.30
CA GLU A 40 5.65 -55.36 -17.06
C GLU A 40 4.67 -55.51 -18.24
N HIS A 41 4.38 -54.40 -18.96
CA HIS A 41 3.44 -54.39 -20.09
C HIS A 41 4.17 -54.36 -21.45
N HIS A 42 5.49 -54.60 -21.49
CA HIS A 42 6.31 -54.71 -22.70
C HIS A 42 6.29 -53.45 -23.60
N PHE A 43 6.17 -52.23 -22.99
CA PHE A 43 6.34 -51.00 -23.73
C PHE A 43 7.82 -50.75 -24.02
N LEU A 44 8.15 -50.58 -25.32
CA LEU A 44 9.49 -50.35 -25.78
C LEU A 44 9.80 -48.87 -25.99
N ASN A 45 11.06 -48.49 -26.13
CA ASN A 45 11.55 -47.13 -26.41
C ASN A 45 11.02 -46.09 -25.40
N THR A 46 11.18 -46.36 -24.11
CA THR A 46 10.74 -45.43 -23.05
C THR A 46 11.62 -44.20 -23.01
N LYS A 47 10.96 -43.01 -22.91
CA LYS A 47 11.62 -41.70 -22.72
C LYS A 47 10.93 -40.93 -21.61
N PHE A 48 11.66 -40.44 -20.63
CA PHE A 48 11.16 -39.62 -19.55
C PHE A 48 11.00 -38.14 -19.95
N PHE A 49 9.88 -37.56 -19.56
CA PHE A 49 9.62 -36.11 -19.58
C PHE A 49 9.28 -35.70 -18.15
N VAL A 50 9.98 -34.69 -17.63
CA VAL A 50 9.94 -34.36 -16.20
C VAL A 50 9.73 -32.87 -16.00
N ASP A 51 8.75 -32.51 -15.19
CA ASP A 51 8.51 -31.15 -14.71
C ASP A 51 8.63 -31.12 -13.18
N ASP A 52 9.69 -30.50 -12.69
CA ASP A 52 9.96 -30.35 -11.25
C ASP A 52 9.53 -28.96 -10.77
N GLY A 53 8.77 -28.91 -9.67
CA GLY A 53 8.33 -27.65 -9.06
C GLY A 53 7.20 -26.90 -9.77
N PHE A 54 6.52 -27.49 -10.74
CA PHE A 54 5.44 -26.85 -11.50
C PHE A 54 4.04 -27.23 -10.98
N SER A 55 3.16 -26.19 -10.90
CA SER A 55 1.76 -26.39 -10.55
C SER A 55 1.00 -27.17 -11.63
N GLY A 56 0.17 -28.14 -11.23
CA GLY A 56 -0.71 -28.87 -12.16
C GLY A 56 -1.78 -28.03 -12.87
N VAL A 57 -1.93 -26.75 -12.54
CA VAL A 57 -2.90 -25.83 -13.16
C VAL A 57 -2.33 -25.15 -14.41
N SER A 58 -0.99 -24.98 -14.50
CA SER A 58 -0.32 -24.43 -15.67
C SER A 58 0.02 -25.55 -16.66
N PHE A 59 -0.20 -25.32 -17.96
CA PHE A 59 0.23 -26.19 -19.06
C PHE A 59 1.48 -25.65 -19.78
N GLU A 60 1.99 -24.48 -19.40
CA GLU A 60 3.26 -23.91 -19.88
C GLU A 60 4.40 -24.50 -19.04
N ARG A 61 4.72 -25.78 -19.26
CA ARG A 61 5.77 -26.54 -18.57
C ARG A 61 6.70 -27.14 -19.61
N GLU A 62 8.00 -27.01 -19.40
CA GLU A 62 9.01 -27.41 -20.39
C GLU A 62 8.94 -28.90 -20.74
N GLY A 63 8.83 -29.77 -19.74
CA GLY A 63 8.72 -31.22 -19.95
C GLY A 63 7.43 -31.63 -20.66
N LEU A 64 6.29 -31.02 -20.29
CA LEU A 64 5.01 -31.26 -20.96
C LEU A 64 5.06 -30.78 -22.42
N GLN A 65 5.55 -29.57 -22.65
CA GLN A 65 5.63 -29.01 -24.00
C GLN A 65 6.57 -29.82 -24.90
N ALA A 66 7.72 -30.25 -24.37
CA ALA A 66 8.62 -31.14 -25.10
C ALA A 66 7.96 -32.49 -25.46
N MET A 67 7.15 -33.04 -24.55
CA MET A 67 6.38 -34.26 -24.82
C MET A 67 5.33 -34.03 -25.92
N LEU A 68 4.58 -32.91 -25.85
CA LEU A 68 3.54 -32.58 -26.83
C LEU A 68 4.14 -32.33 -28.22
N GLN A 69 5.31 -31.70 -28.32
CA GLN A 69 6.01 -31.53 -29.59
C GLN A 69 6.40 -32.90 -30.22
N GLU A 70 6.81 -33.87 -29.40
CA GLU A 70 7.07 -35.23 -29.89
C GLU A 70 5.77 -35.95 -30.32
N VAL A 71 4.64 -35.66 -29.63
CA VAL A 71 3.31 -36.16 -30.00
C VAL A 71 2.88 -35.59 -31.35
N GLU A 72 2.92 -34.27 -31.52
CA GLU A 72 2.57 -33.58 -32.77
C GLU A 72 3.46 -33.99 -33.93
N ALA A 73 4.73 -34.28 -33.67
CA ALA A 73 5.66 -34.83 -34.67
C ALA A 73 5.39 -36.30 -35.03
N GLY A 74 4.36 -36.91 -34.41
CA GLY A 74 3.97 -38.32 -34.70
C GLY A 74 4.98 -39.39 -34.19
N ARG A 75 5.93 -39.00 -33.30
CA ARG A 75 6.99 -39.89 -32.80
C ARG A 75 6.60 -40.63 -31.52
N VAL A 76 5.46 -40.31 -30.90
CA VAL A 76 5.00 -40.97 -29.68
C VAL A 76 3.87 -41.98 -30.02
N ALA A 77 3.95 -43.16 -29.44
CA ALA A 77 2.87 -44.16 -29.52
C ALA A 77 2.01 -44.21 -28.27
N THR A 78 2.60 -44.00 -27.10
CA THR A 78 1.92 -44.12 -25.81
C THR A 78 2.47 -43.07 -24.85
N VAL A 79 1.57 -42.43 -24.08
CA VAL A 79 1.88 -41.55 -22.95
C VAL A 79 1.42 -42.25 -21.68
N ILE A 80 2.31 -42.40 -20.70
CA ILE A 80 2.01 -43.03 -19.41
C ILE A 80 2.28 -42.02 -18.29
N THR A 81 1.30 -41.84 -17.42
CA THR A 81 1.43 -41.06 -16.17
C THR A 81 1.07 -41.91 -14.95
N LYS A 82 1.53 -41.51 -13.75
CA LYS A 82 1.15 -42.19 -12.53
C LYS A 82 -0.36 -42.04 -12.25
N ASP A 83 -0.86 -40.82 -12.40
CA ASP A 83 -2.26 -40.47 -12.24
C ASP A 83 -2.63 -39.28 -13.14
N LEU A 84 -3.94 -39.04 -13.37
CA LEU A 84 -4.46 -37.93 -14.19
C LEU A 84 -3.99 -36.56 -13.72
N SER A 85 -3.79 -36.40 -12.41
CA SER A 85 -3.36 -35.12 -11.84
C SER A 85 -1.95 -34.71 -12.28
N ARG A 86 -1.12 -35.68 -12.69
CA ARG A 86 0.24 -35.43 -13.23
C ARG A 86 0.15 -34.77 -14.59
N LEU A 87 -0.76 -35.20 -15.45
CA LEU A 87 -0.98 -34.54 -16.75
C LEU A 87 -1.50 -33.12 -16.58
N GLY A 88 -2.52 -32.93 -15.73
CA GLY A 88 -3.04 -31.60 -15.41
C GLY A 88 -4.18 -31.61 -14.41
N ARG A 89 -4.34 -30.47 -13.69
CA ARG A 89 -5.47 -30.21 -12.77
C ARG A 89 -6.58 -29.34 -13.40
N ASN A 90 -6.42 -28.93 -14.65
CA ASN A 90 -7.46 -28.19 -15.38
C ASN A 90 -8.17 -29.16 -16.31
N TYR A 91 -9.40 -29.54 -15.96
CA TYR A 91 -10.15 -30.57 -16.65
C TYR A 91 -10.37 -30.28 -18.15
N LEU A 92 -10.60 -29.01 -18.54
CA LEU A 92 -10.82 -28.64 -19.94
C LEU A 92 -9.58 -28.93 -20.79
N LYS A 93 -8.40 -28.48 -20.36
CA LYS A 93 -7.14 -28.73 -21.08
C LYS A 93 -6.70 -30.19 -20.99
N THR A 94 -6.93 -30.85 -19.86
CA THR A 94 -6.59 -32.28 -19.72
C THR A 94 -7.54 -33.13 -20.57
N GLY A 95 -8.83 -32.79 -20.61
CA GLY A 95 -9.81 -33.40 -21.52
C GLY A 95 -9.44 -33.19 -22.99
N GLU A 96 -9.12 -31.96 -23.39
CA GLU A 96 -8.65 -31.63 -24.74
C GLU A 96 -7.48 -32.52 -25.16
N LEU A 97 -6.50 -32.72 -24.27
CA LEU A 97 -5.35 -33.60 -24.57
C LEU A 97 -5.78 -35.06 -24.74
N ILE A 98 -6.63 -35.58 -23.85
CA ILE A 98 -7.00 -37.00 -23.82
C ILE A 98 -8.04 -37.31 -24.89
N ASP A 99 -9.01 -36.43 -25.11
CA ASP A 99 -10.17 -36.69 -25.97
C ASP A 99 -9.99 -36.22 -27.42
N ILE A 100 -9.04 -35.26 -27.66
CA ILE A 100 -8.81 -34.69 -28.99
C ILE A 100 -7.36 -34.91 -29.41
N VAL A 101 -6.36 -34.31 -28.70
CA VAL A 101 -4.97 -34.24 -29.18
C VAL A 101 -4.34 -35.62 -29.30
N PHE A 102 -4.46 -36.46 -28.28
CA PHE A 102 -3.86 -37.80 -28.29
C PHE A 102 -4.51 -38.71 -29.33
N PRO A 103 -5.85 -38.81 -29.42
CA PRO A 103 -6.51 -39.59 -30.45
C PRO A 103 -6.19 -39.13 -31.89
N GLU A 104 -6.21 -37.80 -32.15
CA GLU A 104 -5.87 -37.25 -33.49
C GLU A 104 -4.44 -37.64 -33.92
N ASN A 105 -3.48 -37.74 -32.97
CA ASN A 105 -2.13 -38.17 -33.26
C ASN A 105 -1.90 -39.69 -33.10
N GLY A 106 -2.96 -40.47 -32.89
CA GLY A 106 -2.88 -41.92 -32.70
C GLY A 106 -2.09 -42.35 -31.47
N VAL A 107 -2.13 -41.53 -30.41
CA VAL A 107 -1.41 -41.79 -29.15
C VAL A 107 -2.33 -42.40 -28.12
N ARG A 108 -1.95 -43.53 -27.53
CA ARG A 108 -2.61 -44.15 -26.38
C ARG A 108 -2.20 -43.41 -25.09
N TYR A 109 -3.16 -43.08 -24.22
CA TYR A 109 -2.88 -42.51 -22.92
C TYR A 109 -3.23 -43.49 -21.78
N ILE A 110 -2.32 -43.61 -20.80
CA ILE A 110 -2.50 -44.49 -19.63
C ILE A 110 -2.20 -43.69 -18.35
N ALA A 111 -3.16 -43.70 -17.39
CA ALA A 111 -2.96 -43.24 -16.02
C ALA A 111 -3.07 -44.44 -15.06
N ILE A 112 -1.93 -44.88 -14.52
CA ILE A 112 -1.80 -46.16 -13.81
C ILE A 112 -2.74 -46.24 -12.61
N ASN A 113 -2.64 -45.29 -11.67
CA ASN A 113 -3.41 -45.31 -10.43
C ASN A 113 -4.90 -45.03 -10.63
N ASP A 114 -5.25 -44.35 -11.70
CA ASP A 114 -6.64 -44.01 -12.04
C ASP A 114 -7.31 -45.10 -12.88
N GLY A 115 -6.54 -46.11 -13.34
CA GLY A 115 -7.05 -47.18 -14.18
C GLY A 115 -7.55 -46.70 -15.55
N VAL A 116 -7.05 -45.53 -16.01
CA VAL A 116 -7.42 -44.95 -17.30
C VAL A 116 -6.51 -45.51 -18.38
N ASP A 117 -7.10 -45.99 -19.45
CA ASP A 117 -6.41 -46.50 -20.62
C ASP A 117 -7.29 -46.22 -21.86
N THR A 118 -6.83 -45.29 -22.72
CA THR A 118 -7.62 -44.86 -23.89
C THR A 118 -7.77 -45.97 -24.95
N ALA A 119 -7.05 -47.08 -24.86
CA ALA A 119 -7.25 -48.25 -25.71
C ALA A 119 -8.34 -49.20 -25.21
N ARG A 120 -8.88 -48.98 -24.02
CA ARG A 120 -10.01 -49.72 -23.45
C ARG A 120 -11.29 -48.88 -23.58
N GLU A 121 -12.40 -49.51 -23.89
CA GLU A 121 -13.70 -48.81 -24.11
C GLU A 121 -14.30 -48.19 -22.81
N ASP A 122 -13.72 -48.45 -21.63
CA ASP A 122 -14.21 -47.96 -20.33
C ASP A 122 -13.84 -46.52 -19.94
N ASN A 123 -13.67 -45.60 -20.90
CA ASN A 123 -13.25 -44.22 -20.62
C ASN A 123 -14.37 -43.25 -20.24
N GLU A 124 -15.60 -43.71 -20.03
CA GLU A 124 -16.75 -42.86 -19.68
C GLU A 124 -16.61 -42.12 -18.34
N PHE A 125 -15.71 -42.56 -17.46
CA PHE A 125 -15.47 -41.96 -16.15
C PHE A 125 -14.40 -40.86 -16.10
N THR A 126 -13.63 -40.66 -17.17
CA THR A 126 -12.54 -39.66 -17.21
C THR A 126 -13.02 -38.23 -17.00
N PRO A 127 -14.11 -37.75 -17.64
CA PRO A 127 -14.65 -36.42 -17.41
C PRO A 127 -15.10 -36.23 -15.95
N LEU A 128 -15.69 -37.26 -15.35
CA LEU A 128 -16.16 -37.21 -13.96
C LEU A 128 -14.99 -37.13 -12.95
N ARG A 129 -13.92 -37.88 -13.15
CA ARG A 129 -12.69 -37.79 -12.33
C ARG A 129 -12.02 -36.42 -12.44
N ASN A 130 -11.93 -35.87 -13.63
CA ASN A 130 -11.41 -34.53 -13.85
C ASN A 130 -12.26 -33.48 -13.15
N TRP A 131 -13.59 -33.62 -13.20
CA TRP A 131 -14.52 -32.75 -12.49
C TRP A 131 -14.34 -32.85 -10.95
N PHE A 132 -14.19 -34.05 -10.39
CA PHE A 132 -13.90 -34.26 -8.96
C PHE A 132 -12.57 -33.61 -8.56
N ASN A 133 -11.51 -33.77 -9.34
CA ASN A 133 -10.21 -33.15 -9.06
C ASN A 133 -10.30 -31.61 -9.09
N GLU A 134 -11.05 -31.04 -10.02
CA GLU A 134 -11.29 -29.60 -10.06
C GLU A 134 -12.15 -29.13 -8.90
N PHE A 135 -13.21 -29.87 -8.58
CA PHE A 135 -14.07 -29.57 -7.42
C PHE A 135 -13.27 -29.58 -6.14
N TYR A 136 -12.44 -30.60 -5.90
CA TYR A 136 -11.57 -30.68 -4.72
C TYR A 136 -10.60 -29.52 -4.63
N ALA A 137 -9.94 -29.15 -5.72
CA ALA A 137 -9.03 -28.01 -5.77
C ALA A 137 -9.77 -26.68 -5.46
N ARG A 138 -10.99 -26.51 -5.96
CA ARG A 138 -11.87 -25.36 -5.67
C ARG A 138 -12.29 -25.33 -4.21
N ASP A 139 -12.73 -26.47 -3.66
CA ASP A 139 -13.17 -26.57 -2.26
C ASP A 139 -12.01 -26.29 -1.29
N THR A 140 -10.86 -26.90 -1.53
CA THR A 140 -9.63 -26.65 -0.76
C THR A 140 -9.25 -25.17 -0.80
N SER A 141 -9.31 -24.54 -1.98
CA SER A 141 -9.05 -23.10 -2.10
C SER A 141 -10.04 -22.24 -1.33
N LYS A 142 -11.35 -22.61 -1.32
CA LYS A 142 -12.36 -21.90 -0.51
C LYS A 142 -12.06 -22.03 0.99
N LYS A 143 -11.73 -23.23 1.48
CA LYS A 143 -11.37 -23.47 2.87
C LYS A 143 -10.14 -22.67 3.30
N ILE A 144 -9.08 -22.69 2.50
CA ILE A 144 -7.85 -21.88 2.76
C ILE A 144 -8.19 -20.39 2.81
N ARG A 145 -9.03 -19.89 1.90
CA ARG A 145 -9.44 -18.46 1.90
C ARG A 145 -10.26 -18.12 3.14
N ALA A 146 -11.18 -18.97 3.56
CA ALA A 146 -11.98 -18.76 4.76
C ALA A 146 -11.11 -18.69 6.02
N VAL A 147 -10.15 -19.60 6.17
CA VAL A 147 -9.18 -19.56 7.28
C VAL A 147 -8.34 -18.28 7.25
N LYS A 148 -7.80 -17.91 6.08
CA LYS A 148 -7.02 -16.68 5.92
C LYS A 148 -7.85 -15.43 6.22
N GLN A 149 -9.12 -15.41 5.84
CA GLN A 149 -10.02 -14.30 6.15
C GLN A 149 -10.32 -14.21 7.65
N ALA A 150 -10.59 -15.34 8.31
CA ALA A 150 -10.79 -15.39 9.75
C ALA A 150 -9.54 -14.91 10.52
N GLN A 151 -8.36 -15.34 10.12
CA GLN A 151 -7.10 -14.85 10.68
C GLN A 151 -6.92 -13.33 10.45
N ALA A 152 -7.19 -12.85 9.22
CA ALA A 152 -7.12 -11.44 8.91
C ALA A 152 -8.08 -10.59 9.75
N GLN A 153 -9.29 -11.09 10.03
CA GLN A 153 -10.29 -10.44 10.90
C GLN A 153 -9.86 -10.39 12.38
N LYS A 154 -9.03 -11.31 12.81
CA LYS A 154 -8.45 -11.33 14.17
C LYS A 154 -7.17 -10.47 14.30
N GLY A 155 -6.72 -9.86 13.23
CA GLY A 155 -5.45 -9.12 13.22
C GLY A 155 -4.20 -10.01 13.14
N GLU A 156 -4.38 -11.30 12.94
CA GLU A 156 -3.29 -12.25 12.78
C GLU A 156 -2.64 -12.08 11.40
N ARG A 157 -1.32 -12.07 11.36
CA ARG A 157 -0.60 -11.98 10.07
C ARG A 157 -0.72 -13.28 9.29
N VAL A 158 -1.28 -13.18 8.11
CA VAL A 158 -1.57 -14.34 7.24
C VAL A 158 -0.37 -14.72 6.36
N ASN A 159 0.52 -13.77 6.07
CA ASN A 159 1.67 -13.98 5.19
C ASN A 159 2.96 -14.06 6.01
N GLY A 160 3.81 -15.03 5.68
CA GLY A 160 5.08 -15.27 6.38
C GLY A 160 6.22 -14.27 6.06
N GLU A 161 5.94 -13.20 5.32
CA GLU A 161 6.93 -12.16 5.04
C GLU A 161 6.72 -10.96 5.97
N TYR A 162 7.79 -10.60 6.70
CA TYR A 162 7.77 -9.51 7.67
C TYR A 162 8.34 -8.23 7.03
N PRO A 163 7.87 -7.02 7.46
CA PRO A 163 8.50 -5.77 7.07
C PRO A 163 9.98 -5.76 7.47
N TYR A 164 10.82 -5.16 6.66
CA TYR A 164 12.22 -4.93 7.02
C TYR A 164 12.29 -4.11 8.29
N GLY A 165 13.14 -4.46 9.22
CA GLY A 165 13.18 -3.85 10.56
C GLY A 165 12.39 -4.61 11.63
N TYR A 166 11.65 -5.66 11.25
CA TYR A 166 10.91 -6.51 12.18
C TYR A 166 11.21 -7.99 11.97
N ILE A 167 11.13 -8.74 13.05
CA ILE A 167 11.14 -10.21 13.08
C ILE A 167 9.90 -10.71 13.84
N PRO A 168 9.48 -11.96 13.62
CA PRO A 168 8.41 -12.55 14.40
C PRO A 168 8.83 -12.78 15.84
N ASP A 169 7.91 -12.58 16.77
CA ASP A 169 8.12 -12.97 18.17
C ASP A 169 8.25 -14.51 18.24
N PRO A 170 9.30 -15.04 18.90
CA PRO A 170 9.46 -16.48 19.09
C PRO A 170 8.26 -17.17 19.75
N ASN A 171 7.55 -16.46 20.62
CA ASN A 171 6.39 -16.98 21.35
C ASN A 171 5.08 -16.83 20.58
N ASN A 172 4.98 -15.86 19.66
CA ASN A 172 3.79 -15.60 18.87
C ASN A 172 4.14 -15.13 17.46
N ARG A 173 4.07 -16.03 16.49
CA ARG A 173 4.39 -15.75 15.07
C ARG A 173 3.58 -14.61 14.44
N HIS A 174 2.45 -14.26 15.00
CA HIS A 174 1.58 -13.20 14.50
C HIS A 174 1.97 -11.82 15.05
N HIS A 175 2.76 -11.78 16.12
CA HIS A 175 3.29 -10.57 16.73
C HIS A 175 4.67 -10.23 16.15
N LEU A 176 4.97 -8.93 16.01
CA LEU A 176 6.25 -8.43 15.51
C LEU A 176 7.04 -7.79 16.65
N ILE A 177 8.35 -8.06 16.64
CA ILE A 177 9.30 -7.38 17.51
C ILE A 177 10.36 -6.69 16.63
N PRO A 178 10.93 -5.55 17.07
CA PRO A 178 12.03 -4.89 16.37
C PRO A 178 13.21 -5.84 16.16
N ASP A 179 13.72 -5.87 14.95
CA ASP A 179 14.94 -6.62 14.60
C ASP A 179 16.17 -5.79 15.02
N PRO A 180 17.00 -6.23 15.97
CA PRO A 180 18.16 -5.47 16.42
C PRO A 180 19.13 -5.05 15.31
N GLU A 181 19.22 -5.86 14.24
CA GLU A 181 20.10 -5.60 13.10
C GLU A 181 19.54 -4.56 12.14
N THR A 182 18.23 -4.62 11.83
CA THR A 182 17.63 -3.85 10.74
C THR A 182 16.72 -2.71 11.21
N ALA A 183 16.21 -2.74 12.44
CA ALA A 183 15.38 -1.66 12.97
C ALA A 183 16.13 -0.30 13.04
N PRO A 184 17.40 -0.22 13.46
CA PRO A 184 18.17 1.03 13.43
C PRO A 184 18.31 1.60 12.02
N ILE A 185 18.44 0.72 11.01
CA ILE A 185 18.57 1.12 9.61
C ILE A 185 17.27 1.79 9.11
N VAL A 186 16.11 1.22 9.46
CA VAL A 186 14.81 1.81 9.11
C VAL A 186 14.67 3.20 9.74
N LYS A 187 14.98 3.34 11.04
CA LYS A 187 14.96 4.64 11.74
C LYS A 187 15.86 5.66 11.03
N GLN A 188 17.08 5.25 10.67
CA GLN A 188 18.03 6.12 9.96
C GLN A 188 17.55 6.53 8.57
N VAL A 189 16.94 5.62 7.80
CA VAL A 189 16.35 5.92 6.49
C VAL A 189 15.23 6.95 6.62
N PHE A 190 14.35 6.83 7.62
CA PHE A 190 13.31 7.82 7.88
C PHE A 190 13.92 9.17 8.29
N ALA A 191 14.86 9.20 9.21
CA ALA A 191 15.53 10.43 9.65
C ALA A 191 16.22 11.15 8.49
N MET A 192 17.01 10.44 7.68
CA MET A 192 17.65 11.03 6.49
C MET A 192 16.62 11.52 5.48
N PHE A 193 15.53 10.78 5.29
CA PHE A 193 14.50 11.19 4.35
C PHE A 193 13.78 12.45 4.84
N VAL A 194 13.39 12.54 6.10
CA VAL A 194 12.70 13.71 6.67
C VAL A 194 13.62 14.94 6.71
N SER A 195 14.91 14.78 7.01
CA SER A 195 15.88 15.89 7.00
C SER A 195 16.21 16.44 5.60
N GLY A 196 15.57 15.92 4.54
CA GLY A 196 15.76 16.49 3.20
C GLY A 196 16.77 15.74 2.33
N VAL A 197 17.47 14.73 2.83
CA VAL A 197 18.44 13.94 2.05
C VAL A 197 17.76 13.28 0.84
N ARG A 198 18.39 13.33 -0.33
CA ARG A 198 17.85 12.76 -1.57
C ARG A 198 17.88 11.22 -1.53
N MET A 199 16.94 10.60 -2.21
CA MET A 199 16.85 9.13 -2.27
C MET A 199 18.16 8.48 -2.78
N CYS A 200 18.81 9.07 -3.77
CA CYS A 200 20.07 8.57 -4.30
C CYS A 200 21.23 8.64 -3.27
N GLU A 201 21.20 9.61 -2.37
CA GLU A 201 22.20 9.73 -1.29
C GLU A 201 21.93 8.72 -0.17
N ILE A 202 20.65 8.47 0.14
CA ILE A 202 20.25 7.38 1.05
C ILE A 202 20.71 6.03 0.49
N GLN A 203 20.50 5.79 -0.81
CA GLN A 203 20.99 4.56 -1.46
C GLN A 203 22.51 4.42 -1.39
N LYS A 204 23.22 5.53 -1.63
CA LYS A 204 24.68 5.58 -1.55
C LYS A 204 25.14 5.26 -0.13
N TRP A 205 24.54 5.87 0.87
CA TRP A 205 24.81 5.60 2.28
C TRP A 205 24.58 4.12 2.64
N LEU A 206 23.45 3.53 2.20
CA LEU A 206 23.15 2.12 2.41
C LEU A 206 24.21 1.21 1.77
N ALA A 207 24.66 1.55 0.56
CA ALA A 207 25.68 0.78 -0.16
C ALA A 207 27.06 0.89 0.52
N GLU A 208 27.49 2.08 0.93
CA GLU A 208 28.73 2.36 1.63
C GLU A 208 28.82 1.63 2.98
N ASN A 209 27.69 1.58 3.71
CA ASN A 209 27.58 0.85 4.98
C ASN A 209 27.31 -0.66 4.77
N LYS A 210 27.36 -1.17 3.53
CA LYS A 210 27.15 -2.58 3.19
C LYS A 210 25.84 -3.15 3.77
N VAL A 211 24.78 -2.34 3.75
CA VAL A 211 23.47 -2.75 4.22
C VAL A 211 22.82 -3.66 3.19
N LEU A 212 22.55 -4.90 3.58
CA LEU A 212 21.92 -5.90 2.72
C LEU A 212 20.50 -5.49 2.32
N THR A 213 20.18 -5.62 1.05
CA THR A 213 18.80 -5.50 0.57
C THR A 213 17.91 -6.57 1.21
N ILE A 214 16.60 -6.34 1.24
CA ILE A 214 15.61 -7.26 1.83
C ILE A 214 15.77 -8.69 1.29
N GLY A 215 15.97 -8.83 -0.03
CA GLY A 215 16.17 -10.14 -0.66
C GLY A 215 17.48 -10.80 -0.26
N ALA A 216 18.59 -10.05 -0.24
CA ALA A 216 19.91 -10.56 0.14
C ALA A 216 19.94 -10.99 1.62
N LEU A 217 19.37 -10.20 2.52
CA LEU A 217 19.24 -10.55 3.93
C LEU A 217 18.40 -11.83 4.14
N ARG A 218 17.29 -11.96 3.41
CA ARG A 218 16.47 -13.18 3.46
C ARG A 218 17.21 -14.40 2.96
N TYR A 219 17.99 -14.25 1.88
CA TYR A 219 18.84 -15.35 1.40
C TYR A 219 19.86 -15.75 2.46
N GLN A 220 20.55 -14.78 3.07
CA GLN A 220 21.53 -15.03 4.13
C GLN A 220 20.90 -15.77 5.32
N ARG A 221 19.69 -15.34 5.75
CA ARG A 221 19.02 -15.94 6.92
C ARG A 221 18.33 -17.27 6.65
N THR A 222 17.86 -17.52 5.41
CA THR A 222 17.00 -18.69 5.12
C THR A 222 17.60 -19.67 4.10
N GLY A 223 18.61 -19.27 3.30
CA GLY A 223 19.18 -20.07 2.23
C GLY A 223 18.22 -20.37 1.07
N GLN A 224 17.01 -19.80 1.05
CA GLN A 224 15.99 -20.13 0.06
C GLN A 224 16.38 -19.68 -1.35
N ALA A 225 16.40 -20.58 -2.31
CA ALA A 225 16.83 -20.35 -3.70
C ALA A 225 16.08 -19.18 -4.39
N ARG A 226 14.80 -18.93 -4.05
CA ARG A 226 14.02 -17.79 -4.59
C ARG A 226 14.66 -16.43 -4.34
N TYR A 227 15.50 -16.29 -3.32
CA TYR A 227 16.19 -15.04 -2.98
C TYR A 227 17.64 -14.99 -3.46
N GLN A 228 18.17 -16.07 -4.02
CA GLN A 228 19.56 -16.18 -4.46
C GLN A 228 19.96 -15.07 -5.44
N ARG A 229 19.05 -14.69 -6.34
CA ARG A 229 19.29 -13.62 -7.32
C ARG A 229 19.63 -12.26 -6.67
N ALA A 230 19.15 -12.01 -5.46
CA ALA A 230 19.44 -10.76 -4.75
C ALA A 230 20.92 -10.65 -4.34
N MET A 231 21.66 -11.76 -4.31
CA MET A 231 23.10 -11.77 -4.01
C MET A 231 23.98 -11.26 -5.15
N ILE A 232 23.45 -11.08 -6.36
CA ILE A 232 24.19 -10.48 -7.48
C ILE A 232 24.52 -9.00 -7.18
N ALA A 233 23.59 -8.28 -6.53
CA ALA A 233 23.78 -6.88 -6.13
C ALA A 233 23.23 -6.66 -4.71
N PRO A 234 23.87 -7.24 -3.68
CA PRO A 234 23.28 -7.35 -2.33
C PRO A 234 23.10 -6.02 -1.61
N TYR A 235 23.81 -4.97 -2.01
CA TYR A 235 23.78 -3.63 -1.38
C TYR A 235 23.11 -2.58 -2.27
N THR A 236 22.58 -2.96 -3.43
CA THR A 236 21.95 -2.01 -4.35
C THR A 236 20.44 -1.93 -4.07
N TRP A 237 20.04 -0.90 -3.34
CA TRP A 237 18.65 -0.68 -2.96
C TRP A 237 17.85 0.00 -4.09
N PRO A 238 16.76 -0.61 -4.57
CA PRO A 238 15.87 0.06 -5.53
C PRO A 238 15.09 1.20 -4.88
N ASP A 239 14.90 2.32 -5.59
CA ASP A 239 14.06 3.45 -5.18
C ASP A 239 12.69 2.99 -4.68
N LYS A 240 12.04 2.12 -5.46
CA LYS A 240 10.71 1.60 -5.13
C LYS A 240 10.67 0.94 -3.76
N THR A 241 11.69 0.15 -3.42
CA THR A 241 11.74 -0.56 -2.13
C THR A 241 11.85 0.42 -0.96
N LEU A 242 12.65 1.48 -1.11
CA LEU A 242 12.78 2.52 -0.09
C LEU A 242 11.48 3.33 0.06
N TYR A 243 10.83 3.70 -1.05
CA TYR A 243 9.51 4.34 -0.97
C TYR A 243 8.43 3.42 -0.40
N ASP A 244 8.47 2.11 -0.70
CA ASP A 244 7.57 1.14 -0.09
C ASP A 244 7.81 1.00 1.43
N ILE A 245 9.06 1.15 1.90
CA ILE A 245 9.38 1.23 3.34
C ILE A 245 8.76 2.50 3.92
N LEU A 246 9.08 3.67 3.37
CA LEU A 246 8.63 4.97 3.88
C LEU A 246 7.09 5.12 3.89
N ALA A 247 6.35 4.38 3.06
CA ALA A 247 4.89 4.45 2.96
C ALA A 247 4.16 3.41 3.85
N ARG A 248 4.87 2.55 4.57
CA ARG A 248 4.23 1.47 5.36
C ARG A 248 3.80 1.93 6.74
N GLN A 249 2.51 1.92 7.00
CA GLN A 249 1.93 2.22 8.31
C GLN A 249 2.28 1.18 9.40
N GLU A 250 2.81 0.02 9.02
CA GLU A 250 3.31 -0.97 10.00
C GLU A 250 4.45 -0.43 10.84
N TYR A 251 5.20 0.57 10.37
CA TYR A 251 6.26 1.19 11.16
C TYR A 251 5.76 2.08 12.30
N LEU A 252 4.46 2.44 12.30
CA LEU A 252 3.75 3.08 13.40
C LEU A 252 3.25 2.09 14.48
N GLY A 253 3.58 0.81 14.34
CA GLY A 253 3.09 -0.23 15.25
C GLY A 253 1.71 -0.79 14.89
N HIS A 254 1.18 -0.48 13.71
CA HIS A 254 -0.14 -0.94 13.27
C HIS A 254 -0.07 -2.21 12.44
N THR A 255 -1.07 -3.07 12.52
CA THR A 255 -1.20 -4.22 11.63
C THR A 255 -2.34 -3.99 10.65
N ILE A 256 -2.03 -4.11 9.35
CA ILE A 256 -3.03 -4.04 8.30
C ILE A 256 -3.08 -5.38 7.60
N THR A 257 -4.25 -6.02 7.66
CA THR A 257 -4.48 -7.34 7.04
C THR A 257 -5.38 -7.22 5.82
N ALA A 258 -5.58 -8.32 5.09
CA ALA A 258 -6.40 -8.37 3.87
C ALA A 258 -6.04 -7.33 2.79
N LYS A 259 -4.76 -6.95 2.63
CA LYS A 259 -4.31 -5.95 1.63
C LYS A 259 -4.55 -6.37 0.18
N THR A 260 -4.52 -7.67 -0.10
CA THR A 260 -4.65 -8.23 -1.45
C THR A 260 -5.44 -9.53 -1.45
N HIS A 261 -6.08 -9.85 -2.57
CA HIS A 261 -6.72 -11.13 -2.81
C HIS A 261 -6.31 -11.71 -4.17
N LYS A 262 -6.35 -13.04 -4.29
CA LYS A 262 -6.22 -13.71 -5.58
C LYS A 262 -7.56 -13.69 -6.30
N VAL A 263 -7.56 -13.33 -7.59
CA VAL A 263 -8.79 -13.27 -8.42
C VAL A 263 -9.47 -14.64 -8.51
N SER A 264 -8.67 -15.71 -8.65
CA SER A 264 -9.16 -17.08 -8.77
C SER A 264 -8.10 -18.06 -8.25
N TYR A 265 -8.51 -19.29 -7.89
CA TYR A 265 -7.56 -20.35 -7.53
C TYR A 265 -6.71 -20.80 -8.73
N LYS A 266 -7.20 -20.61 -9.95
CA LYS A 266 -6.46 -20.89 -11.20
C LYS A 266 -5.50 -19.75 -11.60
N SER A 267 -5.66 -18.54 -11.04
CA SER A 267 -4.88 -17.37 -11.45
C SER A 267 -3.77 -17.05 -10.47
N LYS A 268 -2.58 -16.75 -11.01
CA LYS A 268 -1.46 -16.20 -10.23
C LYS A 268 -1.65 -14.70 -9.94
N LYS A 269 -2.60 -14.03 -10.61
CA LYS A 269 -2.82 -12.58 -10.45
C LYS A 269 -3.44 -12.26 -9.11
N THR A 270 -2.84 -11.30 -8.41
CA THR A 270 -3.36 -10.69 -7.19
C THR A 270 -3.89 -9.30 -7.49
N ARG A 271 -4.96 -8.89 -6.82
CA ARG A 271 -5.49 -7.51 -6.84
C ARG A 271 -5.40 -6.92 -5.44
N LYS A 272 -5.18 -5.61 -5.38
CA LYS A 272 -5.27 -4.86 -4.12
C LYS A 272 -6.74 -4.78 -3.71
N ASN A 273 -7.01 -4.95 -2.43
CA ASN A 273 -8.31 -4.67 -1.84
C ASN A 273 -8.47 -3.17 -1.67
N GLU A 274 -9.68 -2.69 -1.79
CA GLU A 274 -10.05 -1.32 -1.43
C GLU A 274 -9.87 -1.10 0.08
N GLU A 275 -9.78 0.14 0.52
CA GLU A 275 -9.49 0.45 1.93
C GLU A 275 -10.54 -0.11 2.87
N GLU A 276 -11.81 -0.05 2.48
CA GLU A 276 -12.95 -0.61 3.22
C GLU A 276 -12.89 -2.14 3.42
N GLN A 277 -12.18 -2.84 2.58
CA GLN A 277 -12.01 -4.29 2.64
C GLN A 277 -10.79 -4.73 3.44
N ARG A 278 -9.99 -3.78 3.93
CA ARG A 278 -8.81 -4.03 4.75
C ARG A 278 -9.18 -3.93 6.22
N TYR A 279 -8.54 -4.74 7.04
CA TYR A 279 -8.69 -4.65 8.49
C TYR A 279 -7.49 -3.92 9.07
N PHE A 280 -7.76 -2.87 9.85
CA PHE A 280 -6.76 -2.05 10.51
C PHE A 280 -6.79 -2.29 12.01
N PHE A 281 -5.65 -2.62 12.59
CA PHE A 281 -5.46 -2.86 14.01
C PHE A 281 -4.37 -1.92 14.54
N PRO A 282 -4.72 -0.93 15.34
CA PRO A 282 -3.74 0.01 15.89
C PRO A 282 -2.91 -0.62 17.02
N ASN A 283 -1.67 -0.17 17.18
CA ASN A 283 -0.78 -0.46 18.32
C ASN A 283 -0.63 -1.95 18.65
N THR A 284 -0.44 -2.79 17.63
CA THR A 284 -0.28 -4.24 17.78
C THR A 284 1.15 -4.67 18.06
N HIS A 285 2.13 -3.80 17.85
CA HIS A 285 3.56 -4.06 18.07
C HIS A 285 4.30 -2.75 18.30
N GLU A 286 5.55 -2.84 18.75
CA GLU A 286 6.39 -1.67 19.03
C GLU A 286 6.66 -0.87 17.76
N PRO A 287 6.39 0.46 17.73
CA PRO A 287 6.65 1.32 16.58
C PRO A 287 8.16 1.54 16.40
N LEU A 288 8.63 1.57 15.15
CA LEU A 288 10.00 1.99 14.83
C LEU A 288 10.10 3.49 14.58
N VAL A 289 8.99 4.12 14.21
CA VAL A 289 8.94 5.54 13.84
C VAL A 289 7.72 6.14 14.54
N ASP A 290 7.87 7.35 15.04
CA ASP A 290 6.75 8.13 15.59
C ASP A 290 5.83 8.66 14.49
N GLU A 291 4.61 9.04 14.88
CA GLU A 291 3.55 9.48 13.96
C GLU A 291 3.98 10.75 13.21
N GLU A 292 4.70 11.64 13.88
CA GLU A 292 5.16 12.91 13.33
C GLU A 292 6.19 12.72 12.19
N THR A 293 7.23 11.93 12.46
CA THR A 293 8.24 11.57 11.46
C THR A 293 7.61 10.86 10.25
N PHE A 294 6.63 9.99 10.51
CA PHE A 294 5.92 9.30 9.43
C PHE A 294 5.08 10.28 8.58
N GLU A 295 4.32 11.18 9.19
CA GLU A 295 3.53 12.18 8.47
C GLU A 295 4.40 13.12 7.63
N LEU A 296 5.54 13.58 8.17
CA LEU A 296 6.52 14.37 7.42
C LEU A 296 7.06 13.59 6.21
N ALA A 297 7.33 12.31 6.38
CA ALA A 297 7.74 11.45 5.26
C ALA A 297 6.63 11.34 4.20
N GLN A 298 5.34 11.17 4.59
CA GLN A 298 4.21 11.13 3.64
C GLN A 298 4.03 12.47 2.92
N LYS A 299 4.08 13.60 3.63
CA LYS A 299 4.03 14.94 3.01
C LYS A 299 5.12 15.08 1.94
N ARG A 300 6.34 14.66 2.26
CA ARG A 300 7.45 14.71 1.31
C ARG A 300 7.25 13.77 0.11
N ILE A 301 6.71 12.59 0.30
CA ILE A 301 6.36 11.67 -0.80
C ILE A 301 5.30 12.29 -1.71
N ALA A 302 4.26 12.88 -1.15
CA ALA A 302 3.17 13.52 -1.90
C ALA A 302 3.64 14.74 -2.70
N THR A 303 4.62 15.49 -2.17
CA THR A 303 5.20 16.67 -2.84
C THR A 303 6.30 16.33 -3.84
N ARG A 304 6.55 15.04 -4.10
CA ARG A 304 7.64 14.54 -4.94
C ARG A 304 7.73 15.25 -6.29
N HIS A 305 8.88 15.84 -6.58
CA HIS A 305 9.22 16.41 -7.87
C HIS A 305 10.15 15.49 -8.69
N ARG A 306 10.14 15.68 -10.01
CA ARG A 306 11.17 15.07 -10.87
C ARG A 306 12.54 15.56 -10.41
N PRO A 307 13.54 14.66 -10.27
CA PRO A 307 14.87 15.05 -9.88
C PRO A 307 15.41 16.10 -10.88
N THR A 308 15.80 17.25 -10.35
CA THR A 308 16.55 18.26 -11.12
C THR A 308 18.02 17.92 -11.05
N LYS A 309 18.81 18.41 -12.03
CA LYS A 309 20.28 18.22 -12.04
C LYS A 309 21.01 18.95 -10.90
N ALA A 310 20.31 19.75 -10.11
CA ALA A 310 20.86 20.46 -8.96
C ALA A 310 21.20 19.51 -7.82
N ALA A 311 22.36 19.73 -7.21
CA ALA A 311 22.89 18.85 -6.16
C ALA A 311 22.12 18.92 -4.83
N GLU A 312 21.42 20.02 -4.53
CA GLU A 312 20.72 20.24 -3.27
C GLU A 312 19.22 20.38 -3.46
N ILE A 313 18.45 19.85 -2.50
CA ILE A 313 17.01 20.11 -2.42
C ILE A 313 16.83 21.50 -1.83
N ASP A 314 16.08 22.35 -2.52
CA ASP A 314 15.78 23.68 -2.00
C ASP A 314 14.81 23.58 -0.81
N ILE A 315 15.05 24.41 0.22
CA ILE A 315 14.32 24.42 1.51
C ILE A 315 12.81 24.58 1.30
N PHE A 316 12.37 25.40 0.35
CA PHE A 316 10.96 25.64 0.06
C PHE A 316 10.38 24.72 -1.02
N SER A 317 11.09 23.65 -1.38
CA SER A 317 10.65 22.74 -2.43
C SER A 317 9.29 22.12 -2.12
N GLY A 318 8.28 22.41 -2.93
CA GLY A 318 6.94 21.87 -2.75
C GLY A 318 5.98 22.73 -1.95
N LEU A 319 6.46 23.74 -1.23
CA LEU A 319 5.65 24.62 -0.38
C LEU A 319 5.16 25.91 -1.06
N LEU A 320 5.80 26.33 -2.16
CA LEU A 320 5.50 27.61 -2.81
C LEU A 320 4.43 27.47 -3.90
N PHE A 321 3.41 28.30 -3.80
CA PHE A 321 2.31 28.35 -4.76
C PHE A 321 2.03 29.81 -5.20
N CYS A 322 1.59 29.97 -6.43
CA CYS A 322 1.08 31.21 -6.95
C CYS A 322 -0.32 31.49 -6.39
N ALA A 323 -0.55 32.66 -5.80
CA ALA A 323 -1.86 33.02 -5.26
C ALA A 323 -2.93 33.15 -6.35
N GLY A 324 -2.59 33.66 -7.54
CA GLY A 324 -3.51 33.86 -8.65
C GLY A 324 -3.96 32.56 -9.32
N CYS A 325 -3.01 31.70 -9.74
CA CYS A 325 -3.34 30.50 -10.50
C CYS A 325 -3.20 29.18 -9.71
N ARG A 326 -2.83 29.23 -8.43
CA ARG A 326 -2.64 28.08 -7.52
C ARG A 326 -1.61 27.03 -7.99
N HIS A 327 -0.89 27.29 -9.09
CA HIS A 327 0.20 26.41 -9.54
C HIS A 327 1.43 26.58 -8.66
N LYS A 328 2.23 25.51 -8.58
CA LYS A 328 3.52 25.53 -7.86
C LYS A 328 4.49 26.53 -8.48
N MET A 329 5.29 27.15 -7.63
CA MET A 329 6.41 27.99 -8.05
C MET A 329 7.69 27.15 -8.01
N TYR A 330 8.55 27.36 -9.00
CA TYR A 330 9.76 26.56 -9.20
C TYR A 330 11.02 27.40 -9.00
N TYR A 331 11.96 26.80 -8.30
CA TYR A 331 13.27 27.39 -8.08
C TYR A 331 14.04 27.56 -9.40
N GLN A 332 14.61 28.74 -9.56
CA GLN A 332 15.41 29.15 -10.72
C GLN A 332 16.83 29.37 -10.27
N GLN A 333 17.70 28.48 -10.69
CA GLN A 333 19.15 28.61 -10.58
C GLN A 333 19.77 28.33 -11.96
N GLY A 334 20.91 28.91 -12.28
CA GLY A 334 21.63 28.65 -13.51
C GLY A 334 23.12 28.85 -13.31
N VAL A 335 23.94 28.17 -14.11
CA VAL A 335 25.41 28.23 -14.03
C VAL A 335 25.94 29.65 -14.17
N ASN A 336 25.23 30.49 -14.93
CA ASN A 336 25.60 31.89 -15.21
C ASN A 336 24.78 32.90 -14.37
N ILE A 337 24.02 32.45 -13.37
CA ILE A 337 23.22 33.31 -12.50
C ILE A 337 23.92 33.40 -11.15
N GLU A 338 24.23 34.61 -10.73
CA GLU A 338 24.80 34.85 -9.38
C GLU A 338 23.85 34.35 -8.31
N PRO A 339 24.31 33.70 -7.23
CA PRO A 339 23.46 33.14 -6.17
C PRO A 339 22.46 34.15 -5.60
N ARG A 340 22.81 35.41 -5.48
CA ARG A 340 21.91 36.49 -5.04
C ARG A 340 20.70 36.73 -5.94
N LYS A 341 20.76 36.27 -7.20
CA LYS A 341 19.67 36.40 -8.19
C LYS A 341 18.78 35.17 -8.29
N PHE A 342 19.05 34.11 -7.50
CA PHE A 342 18.21 32.93 -7.47
C PHE A 342 16.79 33.29 -7.02
N SER A 343 15.79 32.76 -7.69
CA SER A 343 14.39 33.14 -7.50
C SER A 343 13.44 31.96 -7.68
N TYR A 344 12.22 32.15 -7.22
CA TYR A 344 11.11 31.26 -7.51
C TYR A 344 10.17 31.92 -8.48
N SER A 345 9.71 31.21 -9.50
CA SER A 345 8.78 31.71 -10.50
C SER A 345 7.60 30.79 -10.72
N CYS A 346 6.44 31.36 -11.07
CA CYS A 346 5.22 30.61 -11.31
C CYS A 346 5.38 29.63 -12.47
N GLY A 347 5.02 28.35 -12.23
CA GLY A 347 5.12 27.28 -13.22
C GLY A 347 4.14 27.42 -14.37
N ALA A 348 2.94 27.94 -14.13
CA ALA A 348 1.94 28.18 -15.15
C ALA A 348 2.40 29.27 -16.14
N TRP A 349 2.92 30.37 -15.63
CA TRP A 349 3.47 31.43 -16.48
C TRP A 349 4.67 30.95 -17.33
N ARG A 350 5.58 30.17 -16.74
CA ARG A 350 6.73 29.63 -17.49
C ARG A 350 6.33 28.72 -18.64
N ASN A 351 5.27 27.95 -18.44
CA ASN A 351 4.77 27.00 -19.43
C ASN A 351 3.60 27.56 -20.26
N ARG A 352 3.32 28.86 -20.20
CA ARG A 352 2.16 29.51 -20.84
C ARG A 352 2.01 29.16 -22.32
N ALA A 353 3.10 29.02 -23.04
CA ALA A 353 3.08 28.63 -24.46
C ALA A 353 2.53 27.22 -24.68
N ARG A 354 2.59 26.33 -23.65
CA ARG A 354 2.07 24.96 -23.70
C ARG A 354 0.68 24.83 -23.07
N THR A 355 0.39 25.62 -22.02
CA THR A 355 -0.80 25.47 -21.18
C THR A 355 -1.88 26.49 -21.48
N GLY A 356 -1.58 27.53 -22.28
CA GLY A 356 -2.51 28.64 -22.50
C GLY A 356 -2.83 29.45 -21.24
N SER A 357 -1.97 29.38 -20.20
CA SER A 357 -2.23 30.03 -18.92
C SER A 357 -2.21 31.55 -19.03
N GLU A 358 -3.23 32.20 -18.48
CA GLU A 358 -3.35 33.66 -18.38
C GLU A 358 -2.55 34.27 -17.21
N CYS A 359 -1.81 33.45 -16.45
CA CYS A 359 -1.07 33.92 -15.29
C CYS A 359 0.04 34.90 -15.71
N THR A 360 0.22 35.93 -14.90
CA THR A 360 1.19 37.01 -15.14
C THR A 360 2.60 36.62 -14.71
N SER A 361 3.59 37.42 -15.13
CA SER A 361 4.99 37.25 -14.76
C SER A 361 5.22 37.72 -13.33
N HIS A 362 5.36 36.80 -12.41
CA HIS A 362 5.78 37.12 -11.05
C HIS A 362 6.77 36.09 -10.49
N TYR A 363 7.72 36.61 -9.75
CA TYR A 363 8.79 35.84 -9.13
C TYR A 363 9.17 36.46 -7.78
N ILE A 364 9.74 35.69 -6.89
CA ILE A 364 10.32 36.15 -5.62
C ILE A 364 11.76 35.67 -5.53
N ARG A 365 12.68 36.50 -5.00
CA ARG A 365 14.05 36.09 -4.76
C ARG A 365 14.17 35.20 -3.56
N LYS A 366 15.10 34.23 -3.62
CA LYS A 366 15.31 33.24 -2.55
C LYS A 366 15.70 33.88 -1.23
N ASN A 367 16.67 34.81 -1.24
CA ASN A 367 17.14 35.50 -0.05
C ASN A 367 16.01 36.28 0.65
N VAL A 368 15.21 37.03 -0.10
CA VAL A 368 14.08 37.81 0.44
C VAL A 368 13.06 36.87 1.09
N LEU A 369 12.76 35.73 0.46
CA LEU A 369 11.83 34.76 1.01
C LEU A 369 12.38 34.09 2.27
N LEU A 370 13.71 33.79 2.29
CA LEU A 370 14.37 33.22 3.47
C LEU A 370 14.26 34.16 4.67
N ASP A 371 14.63 35.43 4.50
CA ASP A 371 14.60 36.41 5.58
C ASP A 371 13.17 36.61 6.11
N LEU A 372 12.20 36.75 5.19
CA LEU A 372 10.80 36.93 5.56
C LEU A 372 10.23 35.75 6.31
N VAL A 373 10.44 34.53 5.81
CA VAL A 373 9.91 33.32 6.47
C VAL A 373 10.57 33.11 7.83
N LEU A 374 11.88 33.38 7.95
CA LEU A 374 12.58 33.29 9.23
C LEU A 374 12.03 34.27 10.27
N GLU A 375 11.84 35.53 9.88
CA GLU A 375 11.27 36.54 10.79
C GLU A 375 9.82 36.20 11.17
N ASP A 376 9.01 35.79 10.22
CA ASP A 376 7.62 35.44 10.46
C ASP A 376 7.51 34.22 11.39
N MET A 377 8.32 33.18 11.16
CA MET A 377 8.38 32.01 12.07
C MET A 377 8.81 32.41 13.49
N ARG A 378 9.83 33.28 13.64
CA ARG A 378 10.24 33.79 14.94
C ARG A 378 9.12 34.56 15.63
N ARG A 379 8.40 35.39 14.88
CA ARG A 379 7.24 36.14 15.36
C ARG A 379 6.14 35.22 15.89
N VAL A 380 5.76 34.21 15.10
CA VAL A 380 4.74 33.24 15.47
C VAL A 380 5.18 32.42 16.69
N LEU A 381 6.42 31.93 16.71
CA LEU A 381 6.97 31.21 17.86
C LEU A 381 6.91 32.04 19.16
N ARG A 382 7.29 33.31 19.10
CA ARG A 382 7.23 34.21 20.26
C ARG A 382 5.80 34.43 20.71
N TYR A 383 4.91 34.74 19.78
CA TYR A 383 3.49 34.99 20.06
C TYR A 383 2.84 33.75 20.74
N VAL A 384 3.03 32.58 20.18
CA VAL A 384 2.44 31.35 20.74
C VAL A 384 3.00 31.02 22.12
N LYS A 385 4.28 31.28 22.38
CA LYS A 385 4.90 31.09 23.72
C LYS A 385 4.44 32.07 24.75
N GLU A 386 4.30 33.34 24.37
CA GLU A 386 3.90 34.40 25.30
C GLU A 386 2.38 34.40 25.56
N HIS A 387 1.57 33.97 24.58
CA HIS A 387 0.11 34.05 24.59
C HIS A 387 -0.56 32.72 24.23
N GLU A 388 -0.11 31.60 24.80
CA GLU A 388 -0.58 30.26 24.46
C GLU A 388 -2.11 30.11 24.57
N GLN A 389 -2.70 30.59 25.67
CA GLN A 389 -4.14 30.47 25.89
C GLN A 389 -4.95 31.32 24.91
N ASP A 390 -4.49 32.53 24.60
CA ASP A 390 -5.13 33.42 23.64
C ASP A 390 -5.04 32.84 22.22
N PHE A 391 -3.89 32.26 21.89
CA PHE A 391 -3.71 31.54 20.62
C PHE A 391 -4.69 30.36 20.48
N ILE A 392 -4.84 29.53 21.53
CA ILE A 392 -5.81 28.43 21.53
C ILE A 392 -7.23 28.96 21.32
N CYS A 393 -7.60 30.03 22.00
CA CYS A 393 -8.93 30.65 21.86
C CYS A 393 -9.19 31.15 20.44
N LYS A 394 -8.24 31.86 19.83
CA LYS A 394 -8.35 32.39 18.46
C LYS A 394 -8.35 31.28 17.41
N ALA A 395 -7.48 30.28 17.56
CA ALA A 395 -7.38 29.17 16.63
C ALA A 395 -8.62 28.24 16.63
N THR A 396 -9.39 28.21 17.73
CA THR A 396 -10.63 27.43 17.82
C THR A 396 -11.88 28.15 17.34
N GLU A 397 -11.80 29.45 17.01
CA GLU A 397 -12.94 30.33 16.62
C GLU A 397 -14.06 30.48 17.69
N TYR A 398 -14.01 29.70 18.73
CA TYR A 398 -14.96 29.71 19.86
C TYR A 398 -14.15 29.72 21.16
N GLY A 399 -14.50 30.61 22.08
CA GLY A 399 -13.92 30.56 23.43
C GLY A 399 -14.03 29.15 24.00
N ASP A 400 -12.95 28.65 24.58
CA ASP A 400 -12.79 27.23 25.00
C ASP A 400 -14.00 26.67 25.79
N MET A 401 -14.74 27.52 26.49
CA MET A 401 -15.89 27.13 27.31
C MET A 401 -17.16 26.83 26.49
N GLU A 402 -17.45 27.58 25.41
CA GLU A 402 -18.61 27.35 24.55
C GLU A 402 -18.40 26.15 23.64
N ALA A 403 -17.22 25.99 23.10
CA ALA A 403 -16.86 24.83 22.30
C ALA A 403 -16.88 23.51 23.11
N ARG A 404 -16.46 23.55 24.38
CA ARG A 404 -16.57 22.39 25.29
C ARG A 404 -18.01 22.05 25.61
N LYS A 405 -18.89 23.06 25.84
CA LYS A 405 -20.32 22.85 26.08
C LYS A 405 -21.01 22.27 24.85
N ALA A 406 -20.72 22.82 23.65
CA ALA A 406 -21.29 22.35 22.41
C ALA A 406 -20.85 20.89 22.11
N LEU A 407 -19.57 20.57 22.28
CA LEU A 407 -19.06 19.21 22.10
C LEU A 407 -19.69 18.22 23.09
N ALA A 408 -19.79 18.59 24.36
CA ALA A 408 -20.43 17.76 25.39
C ALA A 408 -21.92 17.52 25.07
N GLN A 409 -22.63 18.54 24.56
CA GLN A 409 -24.02 18.41 24.13
C GLN A 409 -24.15 17.48 22.92
N GLN A 410 -23.31 17.63 21.90
CA GLN A 410 -23.26 16.75 20.72
C GLN A 410 -22.95 15.29 21.09
N GLN A 411 -22.01 15.07 22.00
CA GLN A 411 -21.71 13.72 22.52
C GLN A 411 -22.91 13.12 23.27
N LYS A 412 -23.61 13.92 24.06
CA LYS A 412 -24.83 13.49 24.76
C LYS A 412 -25.97 13.16 23.79
N GLU A 413 -26.15 13.95 22.74
CA GLU A 413 -27.12 13.67 21.67
C GLU A 413 -26.76 12.39 20.90
N LEU A 414 -25.48 12.21 20.55
CA LEU A 414 -25.00 10.99 19.90
C LEU A 414 -25.28 9.75 20.74
N PHE A 415 -24.99 9.80 22.05
CA PHE A 415 -25.26 8.70 22.96
C PHE A 415 -26.76 8.37 23.03
N LYS A 416 -27.63 9.39 23.10
CA LYS A 416 -29.09 9.18 23.09
C LYS A 416 -29.59 8.56 21.78
N ALA A 417 -29.07 9.03 20.64
CA ALA A 417 -29.45 8.52 19.34
C ALA A 417 -29.02 7.04 19.16
N GLN A 418 -27.82 6.69 19.61
CA GLN A 418 -27.32 5.31 19.60
C GLN A 418 -28.13 4.39 20.54
N ALA A 419 -28.47 4.86 21.75
CA ALA A 419 -29.30 4.12 22.69
C ALA A 419 -30.70 3.86 22.10
N ARG A 420 -31.31 4.88 21.47
CA ARG A 420 -32.62 4.74 20.81
C ARG A 420 -32.57 3.76 19.63
N MET A 421 -31.49 3.77 18.85
CA MET A 421 -31.31 2.80 17.77
C MET A 421 -31.25 1.37 18.30
N THR A 422 -30.54 1.13 19.41
CA THR A 422 -30.47 -0.19 20.06
C THR A 422 -31.83 -0.63 20.62
N GLU A 423 -32.59 0.32 21.16
CA GLU A 423 -33.96 0.08 21.64
C GLU A 423 -34.90 -0.33 20.48
N LEU A 424 -34.82 0.37 19.35
CA LEU A 424 -35.59 0.05 18.14
C LEU A 424 -35.24 -1.34 17.61
N ASP A 425 -33.97 -1.73 17.60
CA ASP A 425 -33.55 -3.10 17.21
C ASP A 425 -34.14 -4.17 18.13
N THR A 426 -34.26 -3.87 19.42
CA THR A 426 -34.86 -4.77 20.40
C THR A 426 -36.39 -4.86 20.22
N LEU A 427 -37.05 -3.73 19.97
CA LEU A 427 -38.48 -3.70 19.68
C LEU A 427 -38.82 -4.39 18.37
N PHE A 428 -38.01 -4.20 17.32
CA PHE A 428 -38.18 -4.89 16.04
C PHE A 428 -38.09 -6.41 16.18
N ARG A 429 -37.14 -6.89 16.97
CA ARG A 429 -36.99 -8.32 17.26
C ARG A 429 -38.22 -8.88 17.98
N LYS A 430 -38.74 -8.17 18.99
CA LYS A 430 -39.97 -8.59 19.70
C LYS A 430 -41.20 -8.61 18.79
N LEU A 431 -41.35 -7.58 17.92
CA LEU A 431 -42.45 -7.55 16.95
C LEU A 431 -42.38 -8.73 15.98
N TYR A 432 -41.18 -9.09 15.54
CA TYR A 432 -40.98 -10.25 14.67
C TYR A 432 -41.36 -11.56 15.37
N GLU A 433 -40.96 -11.74 16.65
CA GLU A 433 -41.33 -12.92 17.46
C GLU A 433 -42.85 -12.98 17.68
N ASP A 434 -43.51 -11.86 18.00
CA ASP A 434 -44.95 -11.84 18.24
C ASP A 434 -45.76 -12.07 16.95
N ASN A 435 -45.28 -11.59 15.79
CA ASN A 435 -45.88 -11.90 14.50
C ASN A 435 -45.73 -13.41 14.17
N ALA A 436 -44.51 -13.96 14.34
CA ALA A 436 -44.24 -15.37 14.10
C ALA A 436 -45.05 -16.32 15.02
N LEU A 437 -45.39 -15.87 16.24
CA LEU A 437 -46.24 -16.61 17.19
C LEU A 437 -47.75 -16.37 16.97
N GLY A 438 -48.14 -15.61 15.94
CA GLY A 438 -49.56 -15.35 15.65
C GLY A 438 -50.25 -14.36 16.62
N ARG A 439 -49.50 -13.70 17.49
CA ARG A 439 -50.03 -12.70 18.46
C ARG A 439 -50.26 -11.34 17.82
N LEU A 440 -49.61 -11.06 16.67
CA LEU A 440 -49.73 -9.83 15.91
C LEU A 440 -50.14 -10.17 14.46
N THR A 441 -51.14 -9.44 13.93
CA THR A 441 -51.57 -9.62 12.53
C THR A 441 -50.53 -9.03 11.55
N ASP A 442 -50.43 -9.60 10.37
CA ASP A 442 -49.47 -9.16 9.34
C ASP A 442 -49.67 -7.71 8.96
N GLU A 443 -50.89 -7.22 8.88
CA GLU A 443 -51.22 -5.80 8.59
C GLU A 443 -50.64 -4.85 9.66
N ARG A 444 -50.81 -5.19 10.95
CA ARG A 444 -50.26 -4.41 12.06
C ARG A 444 -48.74 -4.50 12.14
N PHE A 445 -48.18 -5.68 11.84
CA PHE A 445 -46.75 -5.87 11.77
C PHE A 445 -46.12 -4.96 10.71
N VAL A 446 -46.64 -4.93 9.48
CA VAL A 446 -46.15 -4.09 8.40
C VAL A 446 -46.29 -2.58 8.76
N PHE A 447 -47.40 -2.17 9.35
CA PHE A 447 -47.59 -0.78 9.75
C PHE A 447 -46.60 -0.32 10.82
N LEU A 448 -46.38 -1.11 11.86
CA LEU A 448 -45.44 -0.77 12.95
C LEU A 448 -43.99 -0.82 12.49
N THR A 449 -43.61 -1.84 11.67
CA THR A 449 -42.24 -1.98 11.15
C THR A 449 -41.87 -0.84 10.21
N SER A 450 -42.78 -0.38 9.35
CA SER A 450 -42.50 0.77 8.47
C SER A 450 -42.16 2.04 9.25
N GLY A 451 -42.89 2.33 10.33
CA GLY A 451 -42.62 3.47 11.20
C GLY A 451 -41.27 3.39 11.91
N TYR A 452 -40.90 2.18 12.37
CA TYR A 452 -39.59 1.96 13.00
C TYR A 452 -38.43 2.00 12.02
N GLU A 453 -38.62 1.55 10.78
CA GLU A 453 -37.63 1.65 9.72
C GLU A 453 -37.33 3.11 9.33
N ASP A 454 -38.38 3.93 9.24
CA ASP A 454 -38.23 5.36 8.94
C ASP A 454 -37.55 6.11 10.10
N GLU A 455 -37.91 5.81 11.36
CA GLU A 455 -37.22 6.36 12.54
C GLU A 455 -35.75 5.91 12.55
N LYS A 456 -35.45 4.65 12.25
CA LYS A 456 -34.10 4.10 12.18
C LYS A 456 -33.25 4.79 11.11
N LYS A 457 -33.80 5.04 9.93
CA LYS A 457 -33.13 5.79 8.86
C LYS A 457 -32.79 7.22 9.27
N SER A 458 -33.75 7.90 9.90
CA SER A 458 -33.54 9.29 10.38
C SER A 458 -32.48 9.36 11.49
N LEU A 459 -32.50 8.39 12.43
CA LEU A 459 -31.50 8.28 13.49
C LEU A 459 -30.12 7.95 12.93
N ALA A 460 -30.01 7.05 11.95
CA ALA A 460 -28.74 6.72 11.30
C ALA A 460 -28.09 7.95 10.64
N ALA A 461 -28.87 8.72 9.88
CA ALA A 461 -28.40 9.97 9.27
C ALA A 461 -27.95 10.99 10.33
N ARG A 462 -28.70 11.10 11.44
CA ARG A 462 -28.33 12.01 12.54
C ARG A 462 -27.09 11.58 13.29
N ILE A 463 -26.89 10.27 13.49
CA ILE A 463 -25.68 9.70 14.10
C ILE A 463 -24.46 10.02 13.23
N ASP A 464 -24.54 9.80 11.91
CA ASP A 464 -23.46 10.10 10.98
C ASP A 464 -23.09 11.58 10.99
N GLU A 465 -24.09 12.47 10.98
CA GLU A 465 -23.88 13.91 11.06
C GLU A 465 -23.17 14.32 12.37
N LEU A 466 -23.67 13.84 13.51
CA LEU A 466 -23.06 14.12 14.81
C LEU A 466 -21.64 13.56 14.93
N GLN A 467 -21.39 12.37 14.40
CA GLN A 467 -20.06 11.78 14.39
C GLN A 467 -19.08 12.59 13.55
N GLN A 468 -19.49 13.07 12.37
CA GLN A 468 -18.67 13.94 11.54
C GLN A 468 -18.36 15.27 12.23
N GLN A 469 -19.35 15.90 12.85
CA GLN A 469 -19.15 17.16 13.59
C GLN A 469 -18.19 16.98 14.77
N ILE A 470 -18.36 15.93 15.56
CA ILE A 470 -17.49 15.61 16.71
C ILE A 470 -16.06 15.30 16.22
N ALA A 471 -15.92 14.53 15.15
CA ALA A 471 -14.62 14.20 14.55
C ALA A 471 -13.88 15.47 14.12
N THR A 472 -14.54 16.38 13.38
CA THR A 472 -13.94 17.64 12.90
C THR A 472 -13.44 18.51 14.07
N VAL A 473 -14.25 18.66 15.13
CA VAL A 473 -13.84 19.46 16.30
C VAL A 473 -12.69 18.81 17.06
N THR A 474 -12.70 17.48 17.16
CA THR A 474 -11.66 16.72 17.85
C THR A 474 -10.33 16.76 17.09
N GLU A 475 -10.37 16.62 15.76
CA GLU A 475 -9.19 16.78 14.89
C GLU A 475 -8.58 18.17 15.03
N ARG A 476 -9.40 19.23 14.93
CA ARG A 476 -8.90 20.60 15.05
C ARG A 476 -8.23 20.87 16.41
N LYS A 477 -8.76 20.33 17.51
CA LYS A 477 -8.10 20.41 18.84
C LYS A 477 -6.78 19.65 18.86
N ARG A 478 -6.73 18.48 18.27
CA ARG A 478 -5.50 17.68 18.16
C ARG A 478 -4.44 18.41 17.34
N ASP A 479 -4.84 19.05 16.24
CA ASP A 479 -3.97 19.81 15.37
C ASP A 479 -3.36 21.03 16.06
N ILE A 480 -4.15 21.79 16.83
CA ILE A 480 -3.67 22.91 17.62
C ILE A 480 -2.67 22.42 18.70
N SER A 481 -3.01 21.34 19.40
CA SER A 481 -2.12 20.77 20.41
C SER A 481 -0.79 20.30 19.81
N ARG A 482 -0.83 19.70 18.61
CA ARG A 482 0.37 19.31 17.86
C ARG A 482 1.22 20.54 17.49
N PHE A 483 0.59 21.60 16.99
CA PHE A 483 1.32 22.83 16.66
C PHE A 483 2.02 23.42 17.89
N ILE A 484 1.37 23.47 19.05
CA ILE A 484 1.96 23.94 20.30
C ILE A 484 3.15 23.04 20.71
N GLN A 485 3.04 21.72 20.55
CA GLN A 485 4.15 20.81 20.82
C GLN A 485 5.35 21.08 19.90
N ILE A 486 5.11 21.34 18.61
CA ILE A 486 6.16 21.70 17.65
C ILE A 486 6.82 23.02 18.07
N VAL A 487 6.02 24.04 18.43
CA VAL A 487 6.54 25.31 18.96
C VAL A 487 7.40 25.09 20.22
N GLY A 488 7.00 24.17 21.09
CA GLY A 488 7.74 23.83 22.31
C GLY A 488 9.11 23.20 22.06
N LYS A 489 9.29 22.47 20.95
CA LYS A 489 10.59 21.87 20.58
C LYS A 489 11.66 22.91 20.23
N TYR A 490 11.25 24.06 19.71
CA TYR A 490 12.16 25.10 19.24
C TYR A 490 12.21 26.27 20.23
N SER A 491 13.34 26.45 20.90
CA SER A 491 13.54 27.60 21.80
C SER A 491 13.70 28.90 21.00
N ASP A 492 14.46 28.86 19.92
CA ASP A 492 14.67 29.91 18.95
C ASP A 492 15.11 29.28 17.62
N ILE A 493 14.71 29.87 16.48
CA ILE A 493 15.12 29.44 15.15
C ILE A 493 16.14 30.45 14.63
N GLN A 494 17.43 30.06 14.59
CA GLN A 494 18.49 30.91 14.07
C GLN A 494 18.61 30.84 12.55
N GLU A 495 18.41 29.64 11.99
CA GLU A 495 18.49 29.36 10.55
C GLU A 495 17.33 28.50 10.09
N LEU A 496 16.88 28.71 8.85
CA LEU A 496 15.89 27.84 8.21
C LEU A 496 16.57 26.58 7.69
N THR A 497 16.06 25.44 8.14
CA THR A 497 16.43 24.12 7.62
C THR A 497 15.27 23.52 6.87
N TYR A 498 15.54 22.51 6.02
CA TYR A 498 14.46 21.78 5.35
C TYR A 498 13.45 21.21 6.35
N GLU A 499 13.95 20.67 7.47
CA GLU A 499 13.16 20.04 8.52
C GLU A 499 12.23 21.05 9.20
N ASN A 500 12.75 22.15 9.78
CA ASN A 500 11.91 23.12 10.49
C ASN A 500 10.89 23.81 9.57
N VAL A 501 11.25 24.13 8.33
CA VAL A 501 10.32 24.75 7.38
C VAL A 501 9.17 23.81 7.02
N HIS A 502 9.45 22.52 6.76
CA HIS A 502 8.43 21.55 6.41
C HIS A 502 7.62 21.02 7.60
N GLU A 503 8.13 21.15 8.82
CA GLU A 503 7.41 20.86 10.05
C GLU A 503 6.40 21.96 10.38
N PHE A 504 6.82 23.23 10.25
CA PHE A 504 6.00 24.40 10.58
C PHE A 504 5.04 24.83 9.47
N ILE A 505 5.46 24.74 8.21
CA ILE A 505 4.76 25.38 7.07
C ILE A 505 4.13 24.31 6.18
N ASP A 506 2.83 24.46 5.93
CA ASP A 506 2.08 23.65 4.97
C ASP A 506 2.22 24.19 3.54
N ARG A 507 2.05 25.49 3.36
CA ARG A 507 2.18 26.17 2.07
C ARG A 507 2.42 27.67 2.22
N ILE A 508 3.00 28.26 1.19
CA ILE A 508 3.23 29.71 1.07
C ILE A 508 2.60 30.18 -0.25
N LEU A 509 1.70 31.15 -0.17
CA LEU A 509 1.06 31.75 -1.33
C LEU A 509 1.74 33.07 -1.66
N ILE A 510 2.21 33.22 -2.90
CA ILE A 510 2.89 34.42 -3.38
C ILE A 510 1.97 35.13 -4.34
N HIS A 511 1.56 36.35 -3.97
CA HIS A 511 0.73 37.24 -4.77
C HIS A 511 1.55 37.97 -5.82
N GLU A 512 0.86 38.64 -6.74
CA GLU A 512 1.47 39.57 -7.66
C GLU A 512 2.03 40.79 -6.94
N LEU A 513 2.97 41.47 -7.62
CA LEU A 513 3.46 42.73 -7.17
C LEU A 513 2.38 43.79 -7.42
N ASP A 514 1.93 44.46 -6.39
CA ASP A 514 1.15 45.67 -6.53
C ASP A 514 2.07 46.78 -7.03
N ARG A 515 1.78 47.27 -8.22
CA ARG A 515 2.61 48.30 -8.90
C ARG A 515 2.40 49.70 -8.33
N GLU A 516 1.26 49.93 -7.69
CA GLU A 516 0.95 51.26 -7.14
C GLU A 516 1.67 51.45 -5.80
N THR A 517 1.62 50.44 -4.94
CA THR A 517 2.26 50.47 -3.62
C THR A 517 3.66 49.91 -3.63
N ASN A 518 4.11 49.28 -4.72
CA ASN A 518 5.36 48.54 -4.85
C ASN A 518 5.54 47.46 -3.77
N THR A 519 4.40 46.90 -3.29
CA THR A 519 4.38 45.85 -2.24
C THR A 519 3.92 44.52 -2.79
N ARG A 520 4.30 43.46 -2.12
CA ARG A 520 3.84 42.12 -2.47
C ARG A 520 3.31 41.41 -1.22
N LYS A 521 2.08 40.93 -1.30
CA LYS A 521 1.48 40.11 -0.26
C LYS A 521 2.02 38.69 -0.35
N ILE A 522 2.41 38.12 0.81
CA ILE A 522 2.82 36.73 0.96
C ILE A 522 2.02 36.16 2.12
N GLU A 523 1.34 35.03 1.87
CA GLU A 523 0.55 34.34 2.88
C GLU A 523 1.26 33.06 3.29
N ILE A 524 1.58 32.91 4.55
CA ILE A 524 2.22 31.71 5.12
C ILE A 524 1.14 30.94 5.87
N HIS A 525 0.89 29.72 5.43
CA HIS A 525 -0.01 28.79 6.10
C HIS A 525 0.80 27.81 6.92
N TYR A 526 0.64 27.88 8.22
CA TYR A 526 1.29 26.98 9.16
C TYR A 526 0.60 25.63 9.20
N SER A 527 1.37 24.58 9.42
CA SER A 527 0.87 23.21 9.55
C SER A 527 -0.14 23.15 10.71
N PHE A 528 -1.26 22.46 10.50
CA PHE A 528 -2.33 22.24 11.47
C PHE A 528 -3.23 23.46 11.81
N VAL A 529 -2.69 24.68 11.82
CA VAL A 529 -3.42 25.88 12.27
C VAL A 529 -3.74 26.87 11.16
N GLY A 530 -3.13 26.73 9.97
CA GLY A 530 -3.35 27.65 8.85
C GLY A 530 -2.60 28.98 9.03
N GLN A 531 -3.28 30.09 8.79
CA GLN A 531 -2.72 31.43 9.02
C GLN A 531 -2.82 31.79 10.51
N VAL A 532 -1.75 32.38 11.06
CA VAL A 532 -1.69 32.82 12.47
C VAL A 532 -1.72 34.35 12.49
N ASP A 533 -2.78 34.93 13.05
CA ASP A 533 -2.89 36.35 13.32
C ASP A 533 -2.23 36.69 14.66
N THR A 534 -1.16 37.46 14.62
CA THR A 534 -0.40 37.84 15.80
C THR A 534 -0.72 39.23 16.34
N GLU A 535 -1.69 39.98 15.76
CA GLU A 535 -2.01 41.39 16.10
C GLU A 535 -0.80 42.36 16.00
N GLN A 536 0.35 41.89 15.58
CA GLN A 536 1.55 42.70 15.42
C GLN A 536 1.66 43.21 13.99
N GLU A 537 2.38 44.34 13.79
CA GLU A 537 2.63 44.84 12.45
C GLU A 537 3.32 43.78 11.58
N PRO A 538 2.91 43.65 10.31
CA PRO A 538 3.50 42.67 9.40
C PRO A 538 5.00 42.92 9.23
N THR A 539 5.76 41.81 9.21
CA THR A 539 7.21 41.86 9.02
C THR A 539 7.56 42.51 7.69
N GLN A 540 8.32 43.61 7.71
CA GLN A 540 8.79 44.31 6.53
C GLN A 540 10.26 43.95 6.27
N VAL A 541 10.52 43.31 5.13
CA VAL A 541 11.90 43.05 4.68
C VAL A 541 12.25 44.00 3.54
N VAL A 542 13.24 44.85 3.76
CA VAL A 542 13.75 45.79 2.73
C VAL A 542 14.72 45.04 1.81
N ASN A 543 14.37 44.96 0.54
CA ASN A 543 15.25 44.39 -0.46
C ASN A 543 16.34 45.43 -0.86
N HIS A 544 17.59 45.23 -0.46
CA HIS A 544 18.74 46.10 -0.74
C HIS A 544 19.23 46.09 -2.19
N ASP A 545 18.51 45.46 -3.12
CA ASP A 545 18.90 45.47 -4.55
C ASP A 545 18.40 46.76 -5.22
N ARG A 546 19.30 47.70 -5.42
CA ARG A 546 19.06 49.11 -5.86
C ARG A 546 18.23 49.30 -7.13
N ARG A 547 17.78 48.25 -7.82
CA ARG A 547 16.95 48.35 -9.03
C ARG A 547 15.45 48.06 -8.84
N ASN A 548 15.05 47.47 -7.74
CA ASN A 548 13.63 47.26 -7.39
C ASN A 548 13.51 47.16 -5.85
N MET A 549 13.30 48.29 -5.19
CA MET A 549 12.84 48.29 -3.81
C MET A 549 11.41 47.70 -3.78
N VAL A 550 11.27 46.46 -3.36
CA VAL A 550 9.99 45.84 -3.13
C VAL A 550 9.85 45.67 -1.64
N ASP A 551 9.04 46.53 -1.02
CA ASP A 551 8.60 46.31 0.37
C ASP A 551 7.67 45.11 0.36
N VAL A 552 8.08 44.06 1.02
CA VAL A 552 7.26 42.84 1.16
C VAL A 552 6.56 42.92 2.52
N LYS A 553 5.26 43.15 2.50
CA LYS A 553 4.43 43.06 3.70
C LYS A 553 3.85 41.65 3.80
N SER A 554 4.17 40.92 4.85
CA SER A 554 3.39 39.74 5.25
C SER A 554 2.14 40.27 5.96
N ILE A 555 0.97 40.10 5.36
CA ILE A 555 -0.30 40.39 6.01
C ILE A 555 -0.84 39.04 6.46
N ALA A 556 -0.80 38.79 7.77
CA ALA A 556 -1.65 37.76 8.37
C ALA A 556 -3.08 38.34 8.42
N ILE A 557 -4.05 37.65 7.84
CA ILE A 557 -5.48 37.90 7.99
C ILE A 557 -6.03 36.80 8.88
#